data_0dee2eb931d0ce6e629d72b23c307dde
#
_entry.id   0dee2eb931d0ce6e629d72b23c307dde
#
_cell.length_a   1.000
_cell.length_b   1.000
_cell.length_c   1.000
_cell.angle_alpha   90.00
_cell.angle_beta   90.00
_cell.angle_gamma   90.00
#
_symmetry.space_group_name_H-M   'P 1'
#
loop_
_entity.id
_entity.type
_entity.pdbx_description
1 polymer ?
#
loop_
_entity_poly.entity_id
_entity_poly.type
_entity_poly.pdbx_seq_one_letter_code
_entity_poly.pdbx_strand_id
1 'polypeptide(L)'
;MAFTLNESQQLSLDDSFLNLDGRTKKFVIKSWAKDFSEIIFPAINEKRFSVLYSNNAASRPNNPVNAVIGSLILKELFNLTDDELLASILCDVRFQYALNTTSFKDQPFSDRTFSRFRERLYLYNLETGRDLLHEEMEAMADVFINLNYHE
;
A
#
# COMPACT_ATOMS: atom_id res chain seq x y z
N MET A 1 -8.41 -16.19 2.75
CA MET A 1 -8.67 -15.26 1.65
C MET A 1 -7.90 -15.72 0.42
N ALA A 2 -8.54 -15.71 -0.74
CA ALA A 2 -7.86 -15.99 -2.00
C ALA A 2 -7.05 -14.78 -2.44
N PHE A 3 -5.84 -15.03 -2.98
CA PHE A 3 -5.00 -13.95 -3.49
C PHE A 3 -5.53 -13.44 -4.83
N THR A 4 -5.67 -12.12 -4.92
CA THR A 4 -5.99 -11.43 -6.18
C THR A 4 -5.05 -10.25 -6.36
N LEU A 5 -4.60 -10.02 -7.59
CA LEU A 5 -3.80 -8.85 -7.92
C LEU A 5 -4.66 -7.60 -7.83
N ASN A 6 -4.07 -6.51 -7.35
CA ASN A 6 -4.72 -5.21 -7.36
C ASN A 6 -4.47 -4.54 -8.71
N GLU A 7 -5.40 -4.72 -9.63
CA GLU A 7 -5.31 -4.15 -10.97
C GLU A 7 -5.67 -2.66 -10.96
N SER A 8 -5.35 -1.97 -12.06
CA SER A 8 -5.71 -0.56 -12.24
C SER A 8 -7.20 -0.34 -12.05
N GLN A 9 -7.55 0.62 -11.22
CA GLN A 9 -8.92 0.90 -10.89
C GLN A 9 -9.56 1.80 -11.95
N GLN A 10 -10.85 1.60 -12.16
CA GLN A 10 -11.63 2.48 -13.02
C GLN A 10 -11.86 3.82 -12.33
N LEU A 11 -12.00 4.88 -13.14
CA LEU A 11 -12.40 6.18 -12.63
C LEU A 11 -13.75 6.08 -11.93
N SER A 12 -13.86 6.68 -10.76
CA SER A 12 -15.06 6.69 -9.95
C SER A 12 -15.53 8.11 -9.70
N LEU A 13 -16.85 8.30 -9.62
CA LEU A 13 -17.43 9.59 -9.21
C LEU A 13 -17.07 9.92 -7.77
N ASP A 14 -16.75 8.93 -6.97
CA ASP A 14 -16.36 9.08 -5.56
C ASP A 14 -14.84 9.26 -5.38
N ASP A 15 -14.08 9.47 -6.47
CA ASP A 15 -12.63 9.62 -6.39
C ASP A 15 -12.24 10.84 -5.55
N SER A 16 -11.53 10.59 -4.45
CA SER A 16 -11.18 11.63 -3.49
C SER A 16 -10.21 12.68 -4.04
N PHE A 17 -9.36 12.31 -5.01
CA PHE A 17 -8.45 13.26 -5.65
C PHE A 17 -9.15 14.08 -6.74
N LEU A 18 -9.90 13.41 -7.62
CA LEU A 18 -10.55 14.09 -8.75
C LEU A 18 -11.60 15.12 -8.29
N ASN A 19 -12.20 14.90 -7.13
CA ASN A 19 -13.22 15.80 -6.56
C ASN A 19 -12.63 17.00 -5.80
N LEU A 20 -11.30 17.09 -5.66
CA LEU A 20 -10.65 18.23 -5.07
C LEU A 20 -10.68 19.45 -5.99
N ASP A 21 -10.61 20.65 -5.40
CA ASP A 21 -10.39 21.86 -6.19
C ASP A 21 -8.98 21.87 -6.81
N GLY A 22 -8.79 22.74 -7.83
CA GLY A 22 -7.54 22.80 -8.57
C GLY A 22 -6.34 23.18 -7.72
N ARG A 23 -6.53 24.04 -6.72
CA ARG A 23 -5.45 24.46 -5.80
C ARG A 23 -4.98 23.30 -4.95
N THR A 24 -5.90 22.55 -4.37
CA THR A 24 -5.59 21.40 -3.51
C THR A 24 -4.93 20.29 -4.32
N LYS A 25 -5.40 20.02 -5.55
CA LYS A 25 -4.75 19.05 -6.45
C LYS A 25 -3.28 19.39 -6.69
N LYS A 26 -2.97 20.66 -6.91
CA LYS A 26 -1.58 21.10 -7.12
C LYS A 26 -0.70 20.81 -5.91
N PHE A 27 -1.20 21.00 -4.69
CA PHE A 27 -0.44 20.70 -3.48
C PHE A 27 -0.21 19.19 -3.31
N VAL A 28 -1.19 18.36 -3.65
CA VAL A 28 -1.03 16.89 -3.63
C VAL A 28 0.08 16.49 -4.62
N ILE A 29 0.02 16.97 -5.85
CA ILE A 29 0.99 16.62 -6.90
C ILE A 29 2.41 17.12 -6.56
N LYS A 30 2.55 18.25 -5.89
CA LYS A 30 3.85 18.76 -5.44
C LYS A 30 4.39 18.05 -4.22
N SER A 31 3.57 17.28 -3.52
CA SER A 31 3.99 16.56 -2.31
C SER A 31 4.75 15.27 -2.67
N TRP A 32 5.28 14.62 -1.64
CA TRP A 32 5.93 13.31 -1.73
C TRP A 32 5.02 12.24 -2.36
N ALA A 33 3.69 12.44 -2.31
CA ALA A 33 2.72 11.46 -2.75
C ALA A 33 2.84 11.08 -4.23
N LYS A 34 3.20 12.05 -5.09
CA LYS A 34 3.37 11.80 -6.53
C LYS A 34 4.51 10.83 -6.79
N ASP A 35 5.69 11.08 -6.22
CA ASP A 35 6.85 10.20 -6.42
C ASP A 35 6.61 8.82 -5.82
N PHE A 36 5.95 8.76 -4.67
CA PHE A 36 5.57 7.48 -4.08
C PHE A 36 4.65 6.70 -5.02
N SER A 37 3.59 7.33 -5.52
CA SER A 37 2.61 6.72 -6.40
C SER A 37 3.21 6.26 -7.74
N GLU A 38 4.13 7.02 -8.31
CA GLU A 38 4.67 6.76 -9.64
C GLU A 38 5.92 5.88 -9.63
N ILE A 39 6.70 5.89 -8.55
CA ILE A 39 8.00 5.21 -8.50
C ILE A 39 8.01 4.07 -7.48
N ILE A 40 7.62 4.34 -6.23
CA ILE A 40 7.70 3.34 -5.16
C ILE A 40 6.57 2.32 -5.29
N PHE A 41 5.34 2.78 -5.41
CA PHE A 41 4.18 1.90 -5.45
C PHE A 41 4.24 0.88 -6.59
N PRO A 42 4.57 1.25 -7.85
CA PRO A 42 4.67 0.28 -8.94
C PRO A 42 5.80 -0.72 -8.77
N ALA A 43 6.82 -0.41 -7.97
CA ALA A 43 7.95 -1.31 -7.73
C ALA A 43 7.62 -2.43 -6.75
N ILE A 44 6.49 -2.35 -6.03
CA ILE A 44 6.08 -3.38 -5.07
C ILE A 44 5.69 -4.65 -5.83
N ASN A 45 6.34 -5.76 -5.50
CA ASN A 45 6.01 -7.06 -6.06
C ASN A 45 4.99 -7.78 -5.19
N GLU A 46 3.71 -7.51 -5.42
CA GLU A 46 2.65 -8.11 -4.60
C GLU A 46 2.54 -9.63 -4.80
N LYS A 47 3.01 -10.17 -5.93
CA LYS A 47 3.01 -11.62 -6.18
C LYS A 47 3.88 -12.39 -5.20
N ARG A 48 4.92 -11.76 -4.65
CA ARG A 48 5.77 -12.36 -3.62
C ARG A 48 4.95 -12.81 -2.41
N PHE A 49 3.85 -12.10 -2.14
CA PHE A 49 3.00 -12.34 -0.97
C PHE A 49 1.82 -13.27 -1.24
N SER A 50 1.69 -13.79 -2.46
CA SER A 50 0.58 -14.70 -2.83
C SER A 50 0.57 -15.98 -1.98
N VAL A 51 1.73 -16.42 -1.51
CA VAL A 51 1.89 -17.61 -0.66
C VAL A 51 1.21 -17.47 0.71
N LEU A 52 0.90 -16.24 1.14
CA LEU A 52 0.22 -15.98 2.41
C LEU A 52 -1.29 -16.25 2.34
N TYR A 53 -1.84 -16.49 1.16
CA TYR A 53 -3.27 -16.56 0.92
C TYR A 53 -3.66 -17.91 0.34
N SER A 54 -4.97 -18.24 0.52
CA SER A 54 -5.54 -19.49 0.03
C SER A 54 -5.62 -19.52 -1.50
N ASN A 55 -5.40 -20.71 -2.09
CA ASN A 55 -5.67 -20.96 -3.51
C ASN A 55 -7.15 -21.29 -3.78
N ASN A 56 -7.98 -21.31 -2.76
CA ASN A 56 -9.40 -21.62 -2.90
C ASN A 56 -10.16 -20.42 -3.47
N ALA A 57 -10.62 -20.54 -4.72
CA ALA A 57 -11.36 -19.48 -5.41
C ALA A 57 -12.69 -19.10 -4.73
N ALA A 58 -13.25 -19.98 -3.89
CA ALA A 58 -14.47 -19.70 -3.13
C ALA A 58 -14.21 -18.86 -1.87
N SER A 59 -12.94 -18.64 -1.50
CA SER A 59 -12.58 -17.82 -0.37
C SER A 59 -12.76 -16.33 -0.70
N ARG A 60 -13.01 -15.54 0.35
CA ARG A 60 -13.10 -14.09 0.23
C ARG A 60 -11.79 -13.54 -0.35
N PRO A 61 -11.83 -12.59 -1.32
CA PRO A 61 -10.63 -11.93 -1.82
C PRO A 61 -9.86 -11.21 -0.70
N ASN A 62 -8.55 -11.14 -0.85
CA ASN A 62 -7.70 -10.40 0.07
C ASN A 62 -7.88 -8.88 -0.11
N ASN A 63 -7.49 -8.11 0.89
CA ASN A 63 -7.28 -6.67 0.74
C ASN A 63 -6.18 -6.42 -0.31
N PRO A 64 -6.13 -5.26 -0.98
CA PRO A 64 -5.07 -4.97 -1.95
C PRO A 64 -3.69 -5.07 -1.29
N VAL A 65 -2.93 -6.10 -1.61
CA VAL A 65 -1.65 -6.41 -0.96
C VAL A 65 -0.62 -5.31 -1.20
N ASN A 66 -0.53 -4.82 -2.43
CA ASN A 66 0.39 -3.72 -2.73
C ASN A 66 0.07 -2.46 -1.91
N ALA A 67 -1.20 -2.16 -1.67
CA ALA A 67 -1.59 -1.03 -0.84
C ALA A 67 -1.25 -1.26 0.64
N VAL A 68 -1.38 -2.49 1.13
CA VAL A 68 -0.96 -2.84 2.49
C VAL A 68 0.56 -2.69 2.65
N ILE A 69 1.34 -3.20 1.71
CA ILE A 69 2.80 -3.07 1.71
C ILE A 69 3.20 -1.59 1.62
N GLY A 70 2.60 -0.84 0.70
CA GLY A 70 2.84 0.60 0.56
C GLY A 70 2.53 1.36 1.85
N SER A 71 1.46 0.98 2.53
CA SER A 71 1.10 1.57 3.82
C SER A 71 2.17 1.31 4.88
N LEU A 72 2.70 0.09 4.95
CA LEU A 72 3.76 -0.25 5.90
C LEU A 72 5.07 0.52 5.59
N ILE A 73 5.36 0.75 4.32
CA ILE A 73 6.48 1.61 3.90
C ILE A 73 6.26 3.04 4.40
N LEU A 74 5.07 3.60 4.20
CA LEU A 74 4.73 4.94 4.68
C LEU A 74 4.81 5.04 6.20
N LYS A 75 4.38 3.99 6.91
CA LYS A 75 4.49 3.90 8.36
C LYS A 75 5.93 4.11 8.82
N GLU A 76 6.88 3.43 8.18
CA GLU A 76 8.30 3.56 8.50
C GLU A 76 8.86 4.93 8.11
N LEU A 77 8.51 5.42 6.91
CA LEU A 77 9.01 6.72 6.43
C LEU A 77 8.59 7.87 7.32
N PHE A 78 7.36 7.84 7.85
CA PHE A 78 6.81 8.91 8.68
C PHE A 78 6.81 8.58 10.16
N ASN A 79 7.35 7.42 10.55
CA ASN A 79 7.43 6.96 11.93
C ASN A 79 6.06 6.98 12.64
N LEU A 80 5.08 6.36 12.02
CA LEU A 80 3.70 6.33 12.51
C LEU A 80 3.41 5.07 13.32
N THR A 81 2.47 5.18 14.25
CA THR A 81 1.81 4.00 14.83
C THR A 81 0.79 3.44 13.84
N ASP A 82 0.27 2.22 14.09
CA ASP A 82 -0.80 1.66 13.25
C ASP A 82 -2.04 2.55 13.23
N ASP A 83 -2.42 3.12 14.37
CA ASP A 83 -3.59 3.99 14.47
C ASP A 83 -3.36 5.30 13.70
N GLU A 84 -2.18 5.89 13.82
CA GLU A 84 -1.82 7.09 13.07
C GLU A 84 -1.77 6.83 11.57
N LEU A 85 -1.25 5.67 11.16
CA LEU A 85 -1.23 5.25 9.76
C LEU A 85 -2.66 5.12 9.21
N LEU A 86 -3.54 4.43 9.93
CA LEU A 86 -4.92 4.25 9.50
C LEU A 86 -5.65 5.60 9.42
N ALA A 87 -5.48 6.46 10.42
CA ALA A 87 -6.05 7.80 10.42
C ALA A 87 -5.56 8.62 9.21
N SER A 88 -4.28 8.53 8.89
CA SER A 88 -3.69 9.23 7.74
C SER A 88 -4.29 8.71 6.42
N ILE A 89 -4.44 7.40 6.27
CA ILE A 89 -5.05 6.81 5.06
C ILE A 89 -6.52 7.26 4.92
N LEU A 90 -7.26 7.31 6.02
CA LEU A 90 -8.68 7.68 5.98
C LEU A 90 -8.89 9.18 5.76
N CYS A 91 -8.01 10.02 6.27
CA CYS A 91 -8.23 11.46 6.35
C CYS A 91 -7.34 12.31 5.43
N ASP A 92 -6.20 11.79 5.01
CA ASP A 92 -5.23 12.53 4.19
C ASP A 92 -5.22 12.01 2.76
N VAL A 93 -5.72 12.80 1.83
CA VAL A 93 -5.78 12.43 0.41
C VAL A 93 -4.41 12.15 -0.19
N ARG A 94 -3.32 12.70 0.37
CA ARG A 94 -1.96 12.40 -0.11
C ARG A 94 -1.61 10.94 0.12
N PHE A 95 -2.01 10.35 1.24
CA PHE A 95 -1.83 8.92 1.51
C PHE A 95 -2.63 8.08 0.52
N GLN A 96 -3.89 8.47 0.27
CA GLN A 96 -4.73 7.76 -0.71
C GLN A 96 -4.15 7.87 -2.12
N TYR A 97 -3.66 9.04 -2.50
CA TYR A 97 -3.02 9.24 -3.80
C TYR A 97 -1.75 8.37 -3.92
N ALA A 98 -0.91 8.36 -2.89
CA ALA A 98 0.31 7.56 -2.87
C ALA A 98 0.04 6.07 -3.04
N LEU A 99 -1.04 5.57 -2.44
CA LEU A 99 -1.43 4.16 -2.45
C LEU A 99 -2.35 3.78 -3.61
N ASN A 100 -2.69 4.73 -4.48
CA ASN A 100 -3.62 4.56 -5.59
C ASN A 100 -5.00 4.06 -5.13
N THR A 101 -5.48 4.57 -3.99
CA THR A 101 -6.78 4.21 -3.43
C THR A 101 -7.79 5.36 -3.45
N THR A 102 -7.52 6.42 -4.20
CA THR A 102 -8.41 7.59 -4.28
C THR A 102 -9.78 7.25 -4.87
N SER A 103 -9.86 6.23 -5.71
CA SER A 103 -11.11 5.81 -6.36
C SER A 103 -12.00 4.91 -5.48
N PHE A 104 -11.50 4.43 -4.34
CA PHE A 104 -12.31 3.65 -3.43
C PHE A 104 -13.31 4.54 -2.70
N LYS A 105 -14.58 4.17 -2.72
CA LYS A 105 -15.61 4.85 -1.94
C LYS A 105 -15.29 4.76 -0.45
N ASP A 106 -15.00 3.53 0.01
CA ASP A 106 -14.52 3.26 1.36
C ASP A 106 -13.09 2.72 1.26
N GLN A 107 -12.17 3.29 2.03
CA GLN A 107 -10.79 2.82 2.01
C GLN A 107 -10.73 1.34 2.42
N PRO A 108 -9.89 0.51 1.73
CA PRO A 108 -9.92 -0.95 1.90
C PRO A 108 -9.19 -1.45 3.15
N PHE A 109 -9.13 -0.65 4.20
CA PHE A 109 -8.40 -0.97 5.43
C PHE A 109 -9.33 -0.89 6.63
N SER A 110 -9.20 -1.89 7.53
CA SER A 110 -9.86 -1.90 8.83
C SER A 110 -8.81 -1.76 9.94
N ASP A 111 -9.28 -1.64 11.18
CA ASP A 111 -8.41 -1.56 12.36
C ASP A 111 -7.47 -2.76 12.49
N ARG A 112 -7.82 -3.91 11.89
CA ARG A 112 -7.06 -5.15 11.99
C ARG A 112 -6.24 -5.47 10.74
N THR A 113 -6.32 -4.67 9.68
CA THR A 113 -5.67 -4.98 8.41
C THR A 113 -4.17 -5.22 8.59
N PHE A 114 -3.50 -4.30 9.25
CA PHE A 114 -2.03 -4.36 9.40
C PHE A 114 -1.60 -5.46 10.36
N SER A 115 -2.29 -5.61 11.49
CA SER A 115 -1.95 -6.65 12.47
C SER A 115 -2.17 -8.06 11.90
N ARG A 116 -3.24 -8.26 11.14
CA ARG A 116 -3.50 -9.54 10.45
C ARG A 116 -2.45 -9.85 9.40
N PHE A 117 -2.04 -8.84 8.65
CA PHE A 117 -1.01 -9.03 7.64
C PHE A 117 0.33 -9.40 8.27
N ARG A 118 0.74 -8.70 9.34
CA ARG A 118 1.96 -9.05 10.08
C ARG A 118 1.89 -10.43 10.70
N GLU A 119 0.73 -10.85 11.17
CA GLU A 119 0.52 -12.21 11.69
C GLU A 119 0.75 -13.26 10.61
N ARG A 120 0.21 -13.05 9.40
CA ARG A 120 0.44 -13.94 8.26
C ARG A 120 1.94 -14.04 7.91
N LEU A 121 2.64 -12.89 7.90
CA LEU A 121 4.07 -12.85 7.67
C LEU A 121 4.83 -13.63 8.73
N TYR A 122 4.46 -13.48 9.99
CA TYR A 122 5.09 -14.14 11.12
C TYR A 122 4.90 -15.66 11.06
N LEU A 123 3.68 -16.12 10.82
CA LEU A 123 3.38 -17.55 10.72
C LEU A 123 4.15 -18.19 9.53
N TYR A 124 4.21 -17.51 8.41
CA TYR A 124 4.98 -17.99 7.26
C TYR A 124 6.47 -18.06 7.57
N ASN A 125 6.99 -17.08 8.29
CA ASN A 125 8.39 -17.08 8.73
C ASN A 125 8.69 -18.27 9.67
N LEU A 126 7.79 -18.56 10.62
CA LEU A 126 7.94 -19.71 11.50
C LEU A 126 7.95 -21.04 10.72
N GLU A 127 7.13 -21.15 9.69
CA GLU A 127 6.98 -22.37 8.90
C GLU A 127 8.14 -22.58 7.92
N THR A 128 8.59 -21.51 7.25
CA THR A 128 9.54 -21.59 6.13
C THR A 128 10.91 -20.99 6.42
N GLY A 129 11.05 -20.20 7.48
CA GLY A 129 12.24 -19.41 7.77
C GLY A 129 12.41 -18.17 6.91
N ARG A 130 11.45 -17.85 6.05
CA ARG A 130 11.53 -16.70 5.14
C ARG A 130 10.78 -15.50 5.70
N ASP A 131 11.43 -14.34 5.68
CA ASP A 131 10.84 -13.05 5.99
C ASP A 131 10.53 -12.32 4.68
N LEU A 132 9.29 -12.44 4.21
CA LEU A 132 8.87 -11.90 2.91
C LEU A 132 8.94 -10.38 2.86
N LEU A 133 8.61 -9.71 3.94
CA LEU A 133 8.66 -8.24 3.98
C LEU A 133 10.11 -7.75 3.87
N HIS A 134 11.03 -8.42 4.56
CA HIS A 134 12.46 -8.09 4.47
C HIS A 134 12.99 -8.33 3.05
N GLU A 135 12.61 -9.46 2.41
CA GLU A 135 12.97 -9.74 1.01
C GLU A 135 12.47 -8.64 0.08
N GLU A 136 11.24 -8.18 0.27
CA GLU A 136 10.67 -7.11 -0.54
C GLU A 136 11.41 -5.79 -0.33
N MET A 137 11.72 -5.45 0.92
CA MET A 137 12.46 -4.23 1.25
C MET A 137 13.88 -4.24 0.65
N GLU A 138 14.56 -5.38 0.67
CA GLU A 138 15.86 -5.53 0.01
C GLU A 138 15.74 -5.37 -1.50
N ALA A 139 14.74 -5.97 -2.12
CA ALA A 139 14.51 -5.86 -3.56
C ALA A 139 14.20 -4.42 -3.98
N MET A 140 13.58 -3.64 -3.10
CA MET A 140 13.24 -2.23 -3.35
C MET A 140 14.35 -1.25 -2.95
N ALA A 141 15.42 -1.72 -2.32
CA ALA A 141 16.48 -0.83 -1.82
C ALA A 141 17.08 0.05 -2.94
N ASP A 142 17.27 -0.49 -4.14
CA ASP A 142 17.80 0.27 -5.28
C ASP A 142 16.85 1.39 -5.70
N VAL A 143 15.55 1.17 -5.61
CA VAL A 143 14.54 2.20 -5.91
C VAL A 143 14.68 3.36 -4.93
N PHE A 144 14.81 3.09 -3.64
CA PHE A 144 14.99 4.13 -2.61
C PHE A 144 16.30 4.90 -2.79
N ILE A 145 17.39 4.20 -3.11
CA ILE A 145 18.70 4.83 -3.34
C ILE A 145 18.63 5.78 -4.54
N ASN A 146 18.03 5.34 -5.64
CA ASN A 146 17.89 6.15 -6.85
C ASN A 146 17.07 7.42 -6.61
N LEU A 147 16.03 7.36 -5.77
CA LEU A 147 15.25 8.54 -5.40
C LEU A 147 16.10 9.59 -4.67
N ASN A 148 16.97 9.16 -3.77
CA ASN A 148 17.84 10.07 -3.01
C ASN A 148 18.87 10.78 -3.90
N TYR A 149 19.24 10.20 -5.03
CA TYR A 149 20.18 10.81 -5.97
C TYR A 149 19.55 11.88 -6.86
N HIS A 150 18.23 11.94 -6.94
CA HIS A 150 17.50 12.87 -7.80
C HIS A 150 16.85 14.03 -7.04
N GLU A 151 17.03 14.09 -5.73
CA GLU A 151 16.57 15.21 -4.90
C GLU A 151 17.51 16.41 -4.90
#